data_f59204d61bbb3ff4ff62f309df35a597
#
_entry.id   f59204d61bbb3ff4ff62f309df35a597
#
_cell.length_a   1.000
_cell.length_b   1.000
_cell.length_c   1.000
_cell.angle_alpha   90.00
_cell.angle_beta   90.00
_cell.angle_gamma   90.00
#
_symmetry.space_group_name_H-M   'P 1'
#
loop_
_entity.id
_entity.type
_entity.pdbx_description
1 polymer ?
#
loop_
_entity_poly.entity_id
_entity_poly.type
_entity_poly.pdbx_seq_one_letter_code
_entity_poly.pdbx_strand_id
1 'polypeptide(L)'
;LSLTVEFLQIFLPSRSPTPADLLNNSLGGLFGFIGFSIWNAKSFSSTVEKLESSRVSKSSKLIICFFCGYLVLTLFISLFWQGTTNLSNWDSNYYLSVGNEITGNKAWAGYVSEISIVDRAISKNEASQTLADANYLHKLGNSLVAHYKLNGECCYQDQTGNQPELLWQGRSASTSKSQGAFLDAHHWLKTSTPVSHLSQRMSQTSEFTISTAIATSNLNQKGPARIISVSGSSQRRNWTLGQQGNSLDFRLRTPLTGENGTELKLNIPNVFTDTYLHHLVITYSRGNIQIYVDKLENFHSFSLLDLIPKEQRIFYYALTFMPLGIGLGIITFLARKKLIFYRILFYSGILIPSLMLEGILVSESGKDFSIKHLLLGISFTAVTMIFLRIRAARLKTIS
;
A
#
# COMPACT_ATOMS: atom_id res chain seq x y z
N LEU A 1 23.94 -3.46 -19.14
CA LEU A 1 22.78 -3.42 -20.06
C LEU A 1 21.61 -2.64 -19.45
N SER A 2 21.16 -2.99 -18.23
CA SER A 2 20.04 -2.30 -17.55
C SER A 2 20.29 -0.80 -17.37
N LEU A 3 21.44 -0.42 -16.83
CA LEU A 3 21.85 0.98 -16.65
C LEU A 3 21.92 1.76 -17.99
N THR A 4 22.32 1.09 -19.07
CA THR A 4 22.38 1.68 -20.40
C THR A 4 20.98 1.92 -20.97
N VAL A 5 20.05 0.99 -20.74
CA VAL A 5 18.65 1.13 -21.16
C VAL A 5 17.98 2.29 -20.41
N GLU A 6 18.17 2.37 -19.09
CA GLU A 6 17.63 3.47 -18.27
C GLU A 6 18.20 4.83 -18.69
N PHE A 7 19.53 4.89 -18.99
CA PHE A 7 20.16 6.10 -19.49
C PHE A 7 19.58 6.56 -20.84
N LEU A 8 19.32 5.60 -21.75
CA LEU A 8 18.70 5.91 -23.04
C LEU A 8 17.24 6.36 -22.90
N GLN A 9 16.52 5.91 -21.88
CA GLN A 9 15.13 6.32 -21.61
C GLN A 9 15.00 7.79 -21.19
N ILE A 10 16.07 8.44 -20.69
CA ILE A 10 16.10 9.87 -20.37
C ILE A 10 15.79 10.73 -21.62
N PHE A 11 16.12 10.22 -22.81
CA PHE A 11 15.90 10.91 -24.08
C PHE A 11 14.47 10.71 -24.65
N LEU A 12 13.62 9.92 -23.99
CA LEU A 12 12.23 9.69 -24.42
C LEU A 12 11.27 10.64 -23.69
N PRO A 13 10.51 11.51 -24.38
CA PRO A 13 9.67 12.53 -23.75
C PRO A 13 8.56 12.02 -22.83
N SER A 14 8.21 10.73 -22.93
CA SER A 14 7.12 10.09 -22.18
C SER A 14 7.58 9.18 -21.04
N ARG A 15 8.88 9.05 -20.77
CA ARG A 15 9.42 8.15 -19.72
C ARG A 15 10.44 8.87 -18.85
N SER A 16 10.27 8.70 -17.54
CA SER A 16 11.28 9.06 -16.53
C SER A 16 11.86 7.76 -15.96
N PRO A 17 13.17 7.49 -16.12
CA PRO A 17 13.81 6.33 -15.53
C PRO A 17 13.74 6.42 -14.00
N THR A 18 13.38 5.32 -13.36
CA THR A 18 13.30 5.24 -11.91
C THR A 18 14.31 4.24 -11.35
N PRO A 19 14.78 4.41 -10.10
CA PRO A 19 15.60 3.39 -9.43
C PRO A 19 14.90 2.01 -9.38
N ALA A 20 13.57 1.99 -9.35
CA ALA A 20 12.77 0.76 -9.37
C ALA A 20 12.89 0.03 -10.71
N ASP A 21 12.92 0.75 -11.85
CA ASP A 21 13.11 0.15 -13.17
C ASP A 21 14.48 -0.50 -13.29
N LEU A 22 15.54 0.18 -12.80
CA LEU A 22 16.89 -0.37 -12.76
C LEU A 22 16.94 -1.66 -11.92
N LEU A 23 16.29 -1.66 -10.75
CA LEU A 23 16.24 -2.84 -9.88
C LEU A 23 15.47 -3.99 -10.55
N ASN A 24 14.30 -3.71 -11.12
CA ASN A 24 13.46 -4.71 -11.78
C ASN A 24 14.16 -5.34 -12.99
N ASN A 25 14.81 -4.53 -13.83
CA ASN A 25 15.57 -4.99 -14.97
C ASN A 25 16.80 -5.84 -14.55
N SER A 26 17.48 -5.43 -13.46
CA SER A 26 18.62 -6.17 -12.90
C SER A 26 18.19 -7.52 -12.31
N LEU A 27 17.08 -7.54 -11.57
CA LEU A 27 16.47 -8.78 -11.04
C LEU A 27 16.00 -9.69 -12.19
N GLY A 28 15.35 -9.15 -13.23
CA GLY A 28 14.94 -9.90 -14.41
C GLY A 28 16.13 -10.56 -15.12
N GLY A 29 17.24 -9.82 -15.28
CA GLY A 29 18.48 -10.36 -15.83
C GLY A 29 19.08 -11.47 -14.97
N LEU A 30 19.10 -11.30 -13.64
CA LEU A 30 19.58 -12.31 -12.70
C LEU A 30 18.73 -13.59 -12.76
N PHE A 31 17.39 -13.46 -12.77
CA PHE A 31 16.48 -14.60 -12.88
C PHE A 31 16.61 -15.29 -14.23
N GLY A 32 16.78 -14.53 -15.32
CA GLY A 32 17.05 -15.08 -16.64
C GLY A 32 18.35 -15.89 -16.68
N PHE A 33 19.44 -15.38 -16.07
CA PHE A 33 20.71 -16.09 -15.95
C PHE A 33 20.59 -17.38 -15.11
N ILE A 34 19.91 -17.31 -13.96
CA ILE A 34 19.65 -18.50 -13.13
C ILE A 34 18.81 -19.51 -13.90
N GLY A 35 17.73 -19.08 -14.57
CA GLY A 35 16.90 -19.93 -15.40
C GLY A 35 17.68 -20.61 -16.53
N PHE A 36 18.53 -19.87 -17.25
CA PHE A 36 19.41 -20.42 -18.28
C PHE A 36 20.40 -21.42 -17.68
N SER A 37 21.02 -21.12 -16.54
CA SER A 37 21.97 -22.01 -15.86
C SER A 37 21.31 -23.32 -15.43
N ILE A 38 20.05 -23.28 -14.98
CA ILE A 38 19.25 -24.48 -14.64
C ILE A 38 18.88 -25.25 -15.91
N TRP A 39 18.59 -24.54 -17.01
CA TRP A 39 18.26 -25.15 -18.30
C TRP A 39 19.46 -25.86 -18.92
N ASN A 40 20.64 -25.29 -18.85
CA ASN A 40 21.86 -25.86 -19.36
C ASN A 40 22.30 -27.06 -18.51
N ALA A 41 22.14 -28.27 -19.08
CA ALA A 41 22.39 -29.53 -18.40
C ALA A 41 23.83 -29.66 -17.84
N LYS A 42 24.85 -29.25 -18.60
CA LYS A 42 26.25 -29.32 -18.17
C LYS A 42 26.55 -28.35 -17.03
N SER A 43 26.07 -27.10 -17.11
CA SER A 43 26.25 -26.10 -16.09
C SER A 43 25.55 -26.50 -14.79
N PHE A 44 24.32 -26.99 -14.88
CA PHE A 44 23.54 -27.42 -13.73
C PHE A 44 24.13 -28.63 -13.02
N SER A 45 24.51 -29.69 -13.78
CA SER A 45 25.16 -30.89 -13.22
C SER A 45 26.45 -30.53 -12.48
N SER A 46 27.33 -29.76 -13.12
CA SER A 46 28.59 -29.29 -12.50
C SER A 46 28.34 -28.48 -11.23
N THR A 47 27.30 -27.62 -11.21
CA THR A 47 26.95 -26.83 -10.02
C THR A 47 26.46 -27.74 -8.87
N VAL A 48 25.58 -28.71 -9.16
CA VAL A 48 25.09 -29.67 -8.16
C VAL A 48 26.23 -30.51 -7.59
N GLU A 49 27.15 -31.02 -8.42
CA GLU A 49 28.31 -31.79 -7.99
C GLU A 49 29.26 -30.96 -7.10
N LYS A 50 29.52 -29.71 -7.46
CA LYS A 50 30.30 -28.77 -6.63
C LYS A 50 29.64 -28.52 -5.28
N LEU A 51 28.32 -28.37 -5.24
CA LEU A 51 27.56 -28.20 -3.99
C LEU A 51 27.66 -29.45 -3.11
N GLU A 52 27.44 -30.65 -3.67
CA GLU A 52 27.49 -31.93 -2.95
C GLU A 52 28.90 -32.28 -2.45
N SER A 53 29.96 -31.89 -3.14
CA SER A 53 31.36 -32.12 -2.76
C SER A 53 31.94 -31.00 -1.88
N SER A 54 31.23 -29.91 -1.70
CA SER A 54 31.72 -28.73 -0.98
C SER A 54 32.01 -29.01 0.51
N ARG A 55 32.86 -28.19 1.14
CA ARG A 55 33.09 -28.24 2.59
C ARG A 55 31.81 -27.99 3.38
N VAL A 56 30.88 -27.18 2.83
CA VAL A 56 29.61 -26.86 3.45
C VAL A 56 28.75 -28.12 3.62
N SER A 57 28.67 -29.00 2.61
CA SER A 57 27.87 -30.23 2.67
C SER A 57 28.36 -31.21 3.76
N LYS A 58 29.64 -31.12 4.17
CA LYS A 58 30.24 -31.93 5.21
C LYS A 58 29.92 -31.42 6.63
N SER A 59 29.60 -30.15 6.80
CA SER A 59 29.39 -29.49 8.10
C SER A 59 27.91 -29.21 8.37
N SER A 60 27.33 -29.85 9.40
CA SER A 60 25.95 -29.55 9.81
C SER A 60 25.79 -28.10 10.28
N LYS A 61 26.82 -27.55 10.96
CA LYS A 61 26.80 -26.16 11.45
C LYS A 61 26.66 -25.17 10.31
N LEU A 62 27.41 -25.38 9.20
CA LEU A 62 27.31 -24.51 8.04
C LEU A 62 25.96 -24.62 7.33
N ILE A 63 25.40 -25.84 7.23
CA ILE A 63 24.07 -26.03 6.64
C ILE A 63 23.00 -25.31 7.48
N ILE A 64 23.07 -25.40 8.82
CA ILE A 64 22.19 -24.67 9.74
C ILE A 64 22.36 -23.16 9.51
N CYS A 65 23.58 -22.65 9.40
CA CYS A 65 23.84 -21.23 9.16
C CYS A 65 23.20 -20.76 7.85
N PHE A 66 23.33 -21.52 6.75
CA PHE A 66 22.66 -21.22 5.49
C PHE A 66 21.12 -21.25 5.61
N PHE A 67 20.57 -22.18 6.38
CA PHE A 67 19.14 -22.25 6.62
C PHE A 67 18.65 -21.07 7.48
N CYS A 68 19.39 -20.68 8.50
CA CYS A 68 19.09 -19.46 9.26
C CYS A 68 19.15 -18.21 8.38
N GLY A 69 20.15 -18.10 7.49
CA GLY A 69 20.23 -17.02 6.52
C GLY A 69 19.02 -17.00 5.55
N TYR A 70 18.55 -18.16 5.13
CA TYR A 70 17.33 -18.32 4.34
C TYR A 70 16.08 -17.82 5.09
N LEU A 71 15.94 -18.13 6.38
CA LEU A 71 14.82 -17.63 7.20
C LEU A 71 14.91 -16.12 7.42
N VAL A 72 16.10 -15.59 7.66
CA VAL A 72 16.34 -14.15 7.78
C VAL A 72 15.98 -13.43 6.47
N LEU A 73 16.39 -13.97 5.32
CA LEU A 73 15.99 -13.44 4.01
C LEU A 73 14.47 -13.44 3.85
N THR A 74 13.80 -14.53 4.26
CA THR A 74 12.33 -14.61 4.24
C THR A 74 11.69 -13.54 5.11
N LEU A 75 12.24 -13.28 6.30
CA LEU A 75 11.76 -12.22 7.18
C LEU A 75 11.87 -10.85 6.50
N PHE A 76 13.02 -10.53 5.91
CA PHE A 76 13.21 -9.26 5.18
C PHE A 76 12.21 -9.11 4.02
N ILE A 77 11.98 -10.17 3.24
CA ILE A 77 11.00 -10.15 2.17
C ILE A 77 9.59 -9.92 2.72
N SER A 78 9.23 -10.54 3.85
CA SER A 78 7.92 -10.38 4.48
C SER A 78 7.70 -8.97 5.02
N LEU A 79 8.72 -8.35 5.63
CA LEU A 79 8.70 -6.96 6.08
C LEU A 79 8.65 -5.99 4.88
N PHE A 80 9.32 -6.31 3.78
CA PHE A 80 9.23 -5.52 2.56
C PHE A 80 7.78 -5.51 2.00
N TRP A 81 7.13 -6.67 1.96
CA TRP A 81 5.72 -6.77 1.57
C TRP A 81 4.81 -5.91 2.46
N GLN A 82 4.97 -6.00 3.77
CA GLN A 82 4.23 -5.17 4.72
C GLN A 82 4.51 -3.68 4.48
N GLY A 83 5.78 -3.32 4.21
CA GLY A 83 6.20 -1.95 3.91
C GLY A 83 5.52 -1.35 2.67
N THR A 84 5.00 -2.16 1.75
CA THR A 84 4.30 -1.65 0.55
C THR A 84 2.99 -0.93 0.86
N THR A 85 2.42 -1.14 2.03
CA THR A 85 1.22 -0.46 2.51
C THR A 85 1.50 0.71 3.44
N ASN A 86 2.76 1.02 3.75
CA ASN A 86 3.12 2.15 4.59
C ASN A 86 2.93 3.49 3.84
N LEU A 87 2.80 4.58 4.61
CA LEU A 87 2.66 5.94 4.08
C LEU A 87 4.02 6.66 3.97
N SER A 88 5.14 5.91 4.04
CA SER A 88 6.50 6.46 4.06
C SER A 88 6.89 7.22 2.78
N ASN A 89 6.15 7.03 1.68
CA ASN A 89 6.35 7.72 0.40
C ASN A 89 5.51 9.00 0.24
N TRP A 90 4.84 9.47 1.32
CA TRP A 90 4.09 10.72 1.27
C TRP A 90 5.00 11.93 1.12
N ASP A 91 4.55 12.90 0.32
CA ASP A 91 5.28 14.13 0.07
C ASP A 91 4.79 15.23 1.02
N SER A 92 5.70 15.84 1.76
CA SER A 92 5.43 16.91 2.72
C SER A 92 5.21 18.29 2.08
N ASN A 93 5.46 18.41 0.77
CA ASN A 93 5.29 19.68 0.04
C ASN A 93 3.90 19.84 -0.59
N TYR A 94 2.96 18.95 -0.27
CA TYR A 94 1.63 19.01 -0.81
C TYR A 94 0.70 19.89 0.02
N TYR A 95 -0.28 20.47 -0.67
CA TYR A 95 -1.28 21.35 -0.10
C TYR A 95 -2.56 20.58 0.18
N LEU A 96 -3.30 21.02 1.20
CA LEU A 96 -4.67 20.60 1.41
C LEU A 96 -5.58 21.49 0.58
N SER A 97 -6.44 20.90 -0.25
CA SER A 97 -7.48 21.59 -1.01
C SER A 97 -8.86 21.01 -0.72
N VAL A 98 -9.90 21.85 -0.78
CA VAL A 98 -11.28 21.48 -0.50
C VAL A 98 -12.17 22.00 -1.62
N GLY A 99 -12.97 21.13 -2.24
CA GLY A 99 -13.84 21.45 -3.36
C GLY A 99 -13.18 21.38 -4.74
N ASN A 100 -11.86 21.19 -4.81
CA ASN A 100 -11.15 21.07 -6.09
C ASN A 100 -9.81 20.35 -5.92
N GLU A 101 -9.16 20.05 -7.04
CA GLU A 101 -7.74 19.70 -7.08
C GLU A 101 -6.90 21.00 -7.01
N ILE A 102 -5.67 20.91 -6.51
CA ILE A 102 -4.76 22.06 -6.42
C ILE A 102 -4.57 22.81 -7.75
N THR A 103 -4.73 22.12 -8.88
CA THR A 103 -4.66 22.68 -10.23
C THR A 103 -5.96 23.36 -10.70
N GLY A 104 -7.04 23.29 -9.91
CA GLY A 104 -8.32 23.93 -10.21
C GLY A 104 -9.17 23.22 -11.28
N ASN A 105 -8.82 21.99 -11.70
CA ASN A 105 -9.46 21.34 -12.87
C ASN A 105 -10.31 20.11 -12.52
N LYS A 106 -10.63 19.89 -11.23
CA LYS A 106 -11.43 18.75 -10.73
C LYS A 106 -12.47 19.19 -9.71
N ALA A 107 -13.17 20.28 -10.04
CA ALA A 107 -14.14 20.90 -9.14
C ALA A 107 -15.24 19.92 -8.70
N TRP A 108 -15.64 20.06 -7.44
CA TRP A 108 -16.78 19.43 -6.83
C TRP A 108 -17.77 20.49 -6.37
N ALA A 109 -19.05 20.24 -6.55
CA ALA A 109 -20.09 21.16 -6.11
C ALA A 109 -20.84 20.58 -4.90
N GLY A 110 -20.85 21.34 -3.81
CA GLY A 110 -21.50 20.92 -2.56
C GLY A 110 -21.03 21.70 -1.34
N TYR A 111 -21.39 21.22 -0.16
CA TYR A 111 -21.05 21.83 1.12
C TYR A 111 -20.07 20.95 1.89
N VAL A 112 -19.10 21.56 2.54
CA VAL A 112 -18.24 20.93 3.54
C VAL A 112 -18.38 21.76 4.83
N SER A 113 -18.76 21.11 5.94
CA SER A 113 -18.97 21.83 7.21
C SER A 113 -17.74 21.79 8.11
N GLU A 114 -17.05 20.66 8.12
CA GLU A 114 -15.83 20.49 8.93
C GLU A 114 -14.90 19.42 8.38
N ILE A 115 -13.64 19.51 8.77
CA ILE A 115 -12.59 18.54 8.45
C ILE A 115 -11.74 18.33 9.69
N SER A 116 -11.70 17.11 10.21
CA SER A 116 -10.84 16.72 11.31
C SER A 116 -9.93 15.59 10.88
N ILE A 117 -8.63 15.68 11.22
CA ILE A 117 -7.62 14.70 10.82
C ILE A 117 -6.79 14.32 12.05
N VAL A 118 -6.69 13.01 12.31
CA VAL A 118 -5.99 12.39 13.43
C VAL A 118 -4.86 11.50 12.89
N ASP A 119 -3.70 11.46 13.56
CA ASP A 119 -2.51 10.71 13.14
C ASP A 119 -2.49 9.23 13.57
N ARG A 120 -3.62 8.69 13.93
CA ARG A 120 -3.84 7.28 14.23
C ARG A 120 -5.17 6.77 13.70
N ALA A 121 -5.30 5.48 13.51
CA ALA A 121 -6.58 4.84 13.28
C ALA A 121 -7.37 4.80 14.60
N ILE A 122 -8.59 5.33 14.59
CA ILE A 122 -9.49 5.23 15.74
C ILE A 122 -10.19 3.87 15.77
N SER A 123 -10.52 3.40 16.97
CA SER A 123 -11.26 2.16 17.18
C SER A 123 -12.73 2.31 16.75
N LYS A 124 -13.41 1.18 16.57
CA LYS A 124 -14.84 1.14 16.24
C LYS A 124 -15.71 1.92 17.24
N ASN A 125 -15.37 1.85 18.55
CA ASN A 125 -16.08 2.61 19.58
C ASN A 125 -15.85 4.12 19.44
N GLU A 126 -14.61 4.54 19.16
CA GLU A 126 -14.30 5.94 18.92
C GLU A 126 -14.96 6.45 17.64
N ALA A 127 -15.02 5.63 16.59
CA ALA A 127 -15.75 5.95 15.36
C ALA A 127 -17.25 6.16 15.62
N SER A 128 -17.86 5.31 16.45
CA SER A 128 -19.24 5.51 16.88
C SER A 128 -19.47 6.83 17.63
N GLN A 129 -18.53 7.18 18.53
CA GLN A 129 -18.61 8.44 19.26
C GLN A 129 -18.36 9.65 18.37
N THR A 130 -17.46 9.53 17.37
CA THR A 130 -17.19 10.58 16.39
C THR A 130 -18.41 10.83 15.49
N LEU A 131 -19.11 9.78 15.07
CA LEU A 131 -20.34 9.90 14.27
C LEU A 131 -21.48 10.55 15.08
N ALA A 132 -21.54 10.31 16.39
CA ALA A 132 -22.55 10.90 17.28
C ALA A 132 -22.21 12.34 17.71
N ASP A 133 -20.93 12.66 17.89
CA ASP A 133 -20.43 13.98 18.30
C ASP A 133 -19.14 14.31 17.53
N ALA A 134 -19.24 15.22 16.58
CA ALA A 134 -18.11 15.69 15.77
C ALA A 134 -16.96 16.26 16.62
N ASN A 135 -17.24 16.81 17.82
CA ASN A 135 -16.21 17.32 18.72
C ASN A 135 -15.48 16.20 19.50
N TYR A 136 -15.91 14.94 19.40
CA TYR A 136 -15.28 13.84 20.13
C TYR A 136 -13.77 13.74 19.86
N LEU A 137 -13.33 14.01 18.62
CA LEU A 137 -11.92 13.92 18.24
C LEU A 137 -11.03 14.93 18.97
N HIS A 138 -11.57 16.02 19.53
CA HIS A 138 -10.80 16.95 20.38
C HIS A 138 -10.29 16.29 21.68
N LYS A 139 -10.96 15.23 22.15
CA LYS A 139 -10.53 14.47 23.33
C LYS A 139 -9.25 13.66 23.08
N LEU A 140 -8.85 13.50 21.81
CA LEU A 140 -7.63 12.77 21.42
C LEU A 140 -6.35 13.59 21.57
N GLY A 141 -6.48 14.87 21.97
CA GLY A 141 -5.34 15.73 22.30
C GLY A 141 -4.35 15.86 21.13
N ASN A 142 -3.08 15.55 21.37
CA ASN A 142 -1.99 15.70 20.41
C ASN A 142 -2.11 14.81 19.16
N SER A 143 -3.01 13.82 19.16
CA SER A 143 -3.28 13.01 17.98
C SER A 143 -4.18 13.72 16.97
N LEU A 144 -4.94 14.74 17.38
CA LEU A 144 -5.68 15.60 16.45
C LEU A 144 -4.70 16.57 15.78
N VAL A 145 -4.39 16.32 14.51
CA VAL A 145 -3.35 17.03 13.76
C VAL A 145 -3.90 18.23 13.00
N ALA A 146 -5.17 18.17 12.59
CA ALA A 146 -5.86 19.28 11.92
C ALA A 146 -7.34 19.29 12.27
N HIS A 147 -7.91 20.49 12.45
CA HIS A 147 -9.34 20.67 12.62
C HIS A 147 -9.79 22.02 12.05
N TYR A 148 -10.56 21.96 10.95
CA TYR A 148 -11.13 23.14 10.30
C TYR A 148 -12.65 23.13 10.39
N LYS A 149 -13.24 24.22 10.92
CA LYS A 149 -14.67 24.49 10.87
C LYS A 149 -14.96 25.48 9.76
N LEU A 150 -15.77 25.09 8.78
CA LEU A 150 -16.02 25.85 7.56
C LEU A 150 -17.36 26.60 7.60
N ASN A 151 -17.79 27.03 8.76
CA ASN A 151 -19.08 27.71 8.99
C ASN A 151 -18.96 29.24 9.22
N GLY A 152 -17.78 29.81 8.98
CA GLY A 152 -17.47 31.25 9.10
C GLY A 152 -17.44 31.95 7.74
N GLU A 153 -17.23 33.28 7.74
CA GLU A 153 -17.26 34.08 6.53
C GLU A 153 -15.93 34.15 5.77
N CYS A 154 -14.78 34.00 6.44
CA CYS A 154 -13.45 34.07 5.83
C CYS A 154 -12.38 33.32 6.61
N CYS A 155 -11.33 32.92 5.86
CA CYS A 155 -10.04 32.49 6.39
C CYS A 155 -10.17 31.42 7.48
N TYR A 156 -10.38 30.17 7.06
CA TYR A 156 -10.60 29.08 8.00
C TYR A 156 -9.28 28.65 8.61
N GLN A 157 -9.06 29.03 9.88
CA GLN A 157 -7.89 28.64 10.63
C GLN A 157 -8.01 27.21 11.15
N ASP A 158 -6.90 26.50 11.18
CA ASP A 158 -6.80 25.24 11.87
C ASP A 158 -6.90 25.47 13.40
N GLN A 159 -7.91 24.89 14.02
CA GLN A 159 -8.17 25.07 15.47
C GLN A 159 -7.13 24.35 16.35
N THR A 160 -6.33 23.45 15.79
CA THR A 160 -5.19 22.84 16.50
C THR A 160 -3.94 23.73 16.49
N GLY A 161 -3.89 24.71 15.58
CA GLY A 161 -2.73 25.60 15.39
C GLY A 161 -1.54 24.95 14.72
N ASN A 162 -1.66 23.71 14.24
CA ASN A 162 -0.57 22.95 13.65
C ASN A 162 -0.47 23.04 12.12
N GLN A 163 -1.56 23.47 11.47
CA GLN A 163 -1.65 23.52 10.02
C GLN A 163 -1.91 24.97 9.54
N PRO A 164 -1.54 25.26 8.27
CA PRO A 164 -1.81 26.56 7.66
C PRO A 164 -3.32 26.76 7.45
N GLU A 165 -3.74 28.02 7.44
CA GLU A 165 -5.13 28.42 7.17
C GLU A 165 -5.58 28.03 5.74
N LEU A 166 -6.89 27.76 5.60
CA LEU A 166 -7.54 27.57 4.30
C LEU A 166 -8.02 28.92 3.75
N LEU A 167 -7.58 29.24 2.55
CA LEU A 167 -7.89 30.46 1.81
C LEU A 167 -8.77 30.17 0.61
N TRP A 168 -9.74 31.04 0.35
CA TRP A 168 -10.56 30.98 -0.85
C TRP A 168 -9.71 31.12 -2.10
N GLN A 169 -9.99 30.26 -3.06
CA GLN A 169 -9.49 30.35 -4.44
C GLN A 169 -10.66 30.76 -5.34
N GLY A 170 -10.44 31.77 -6.18
CA GLY A 170 -11.50 32.39 -6.97
C GLY A 170 -12.26 33.47 -6.19
N ARG A 171 -13.59 33.49 -6.25
CA ARG A 171 -14.44 34.45 -5.52
C ARG A 171 -14.80 33.86 -4.17
N SER A 172 -15.01 34.68 -3.14
CA SER A 172 -15.55 34.21 -1.87
C SER A 172 -17.00 33.75 -2.04
N ALA A 173 -17.31 32.53 -1.61
CA ALA A 173 -18.66 32.00 -1.69
C ALA A 173 -19.50 32.34 -0.46
N SER A 174 -20.82 32.22 -0.59
CA SER A 174 -21.72 32.26 0.55
C SER A 174 -21.49 31.05 1.46
N THR A 175 -21.44 31.29 2.75
CA THR A 175 -21.39 30.23 3.76
C THR A 175 -22.75 30.07 4.41
N SER A 176 -23.17 28.82 4.61
CA SER A 176 -24.34 28.47 5.41
C SER A 176 -23.88 28.12 6.82
N LYS A 177 -24.41 28.79 7.85
CA LYS A 177 -24.11 28.46 9.26
C LYS A 177 -24.46 27.03 9.62
N SER A 178 -25.41 26.41 8.94
CA SER A 178 -25.88 25.03 9.19
C SER A 178 -25.20 23.97 8.33
N GLN A 179 -24.71 24.33 7.12
CA GLN A 179 -24.15 23.38 6.15
C GLN A 179 -22.65 23.56 5.89
N GLY A 180 -22.06 24.69 6.28
CA GLY A 180 -20.65 25.00 6.05
C GLY A 180 -20.40 25.81 4.77
N ALA A 181 -19.18 25.69 4.22
CA ALA A 181 -18.76 26.40 3.02
C ALA A 181 -19.34 25.73 1.77
N PHE A 182 -20.00 26.51 0.91
CA PHE A 182 -20.41 26.08 -0.43
C PHE A 182 -19.22 26.15 -1.39
N LEU A 183 -19.01 25.08 -2.12
CA LEU A 183 -17.87 24.90 -3.03
C LEU A 183 -18.39 24.59 -4.43
N ASP A 184 -17.71 25.08 -5.45
CA ASP A 184 -17.96 24.81 -6.85
C ASP A 184 -16.71 25.09 -7.71
N ALA A 185 -16.85 25.16 -9.03
CA ALA A 185 -15.73 25.41 -9.94
C ALA A 185 -15.06 26.79 -9.75
N HIS A 186 -15.78 27.78 -9.18
CA HIS A 186 -15.31 29.15 -8.99
C HIS A 186 -14.99 29.46 -7.51
N HIS A 187 -15.41 28.60 -6.60
CA HIS A 187 -15.31 28.80 -5.15
C HIS A 187 -14.80 27.51 -4.51
N TRP A 188 -13.53 27.47 -4.15
CA TRP A 188 -12.90 26.35 -3.48
C TRP A 188 -11.80 26.82 -2.53
N LEU A 189 -11.30 25.96 -1.68
CA LEU A 189 -10.35 26.34 -0.63
C LEU A 189 -9.02 25.61 -0.82
N LYS A 190 -7.94 26.29 -0.41
CA LYS A 190 -6.58 25.74 -0.41
C LYS A 190 -5.80 26.32 0.76
N THR A 191 -4.94 25.52 1.38
CA THR A 191 -4.02 26.01 2.41
C THR A 191 -3.02 27.02 1.87
N SER A 192 -2.66 28.02 2.68
CA SER A 192 -1.71 29.07 2.30
C SER A 192 -0.30 28.54 2.01
N THR A 193 0.10 27.48 2.72
CA THR A 193 1.36 26.76 2.53
C THR A 193 1.13 25.23 2.54
N PRO A 194 2.12 24.40 2.17
CA PRO A 194 2.02 22.94 2.28
C PRO A 194 1.70 22.46 3.69
N VAL A 195 0.93 21.36 3.80
CA VAL A 195 0.58 20.73 5.08
C VAL A 195 1.67 19.74 5.50
N SER A 196 2.89 20.27 5.67
CA SER A 196 4.10 19.46 5.90
C SER A 196 4.03 18.68 7.19
N HIS A 197 3.59 19.30 8.27
CA HIS A 197 3.45 18.65 9.60
C HIS A 197 2.46 17.47 9.54
N LEU A 198 1.30 17.66 8.91
CA LEU A 198 0.30 16.61 8.72
C LEU A 198 0.89 15.42 7.94
N SER A 199 1.51 15.70 6.79
CA SER A 199 2.10 14.64 5.93
C SER A 199 3.21 13.88 6.64
N GLN A 200 4.08 14.56 7.40
CA GLN A 200 5.15 13.94 8.17
C GLN A 200 4.62 13.05 9.30
N ARG A 201 3.65 13.52 10.08
CA ARG A 201 3.05 12.74 11.17
C ARG A 201 2.45 11.43 10.66
N MET A 202 1.66 11.49 9.60
CA MET A 202 1.04 10.29 9.00
C MET A 202 2.05 9.37 8.34
N SER A 203 3.07 9.92 7.69
CA SER A 203 4.17 9.13 7.11
C SER A 203 4.92 8.33 8.19
N GLN A 204 5.06 8.86 9.39
CA GLN A 204 5.74 8.19 10.52
C GLN A 204 4.90 7.08 11.15
N THR A 205 3.60 7.35 11.38
CA THR A 205 2.71 6.37 12.01
C THR A 205 2.20 5.32 11.03
N SER A 206 2.10 5.66 9.74
CA SER A 206 1.38 4.91 8.70
C SER A 206 -0.07 4.64 9.08
N GLU A 207 -0.66 5.56 9.85
CA GLU A 207 -2.04 5.53 10.31
C GLU A 207 -2.66 6.92 10.21
N PHE A 208 -3.97 6.98 10.02
CA PHE A 208 -4.74 8.22 10.15
C PHE A 208 -6.24 7.95 10.31
N THR A 209 -6.93 8.98 10.74
CA THR A 209 -8.39 9.08 10.65
C THR A 209 -8.76 10.42 10.05
N ILE A 210 -9.68 10.42 9.09
CA ILE A 210 -10.32 11.61 8.54
C ILE A 210 -11.80 11.57 8.92
N SER A 211 -12.28 12.63 9.54
CA SER A 211 -13.70 12.85 9.81
C SER A 211 -14.13 14.13 9.11
N THR A 212 -15.22 14.06 8.34
CA THR A 212 -15.75 15.21 7.60
C THR A 212 -17.25 15.11 7.43
N ALA A 213 -17.95 16.25 7.44
CA ALA A 213 -19.36 16.32 7.13
C ALA A 213 -19.55 17.07 5.80
N ILE A 214 -20.17 16.40 4.82
CA ILE A 214 -20.29 16.85 3.43
C ILE A 214 -21.70 16.67 2.89
N ALA A 215 -22.15 17.58 2.02
CA ALA A 215 -23.42 17.50 1.31
C ALA A 215 -23.20 17.81 -0.17
N THR A 216 -23.47 16.84 -1.06
CA THR A 216 -23.35 17.11 -2.51
C THR A 216 -24.50 17.96 -3.02
N SER A 217 -24.24 18.89 -3.92
CA SER A 217 -25.31 19.64 -4.63
C SER A 217 -25.76 18.95 -5.92
N ASN A 218 -25.04 17.92 -6.38
CA ASN A 218 -25.34 17.20 -7.61
C ASN A 218 -24.92 15.73 -7.49
N LEU A 219 -25.90 14.82 -7.55
CA LEU A 219 -25.68 13.37 -7.44
C LEU A 219 -24.91 12.76 -8.62
N ASN A 220 -24.88 13.46 -9.77
CA ASN A 220 -24.30 12.96 -11.02
C ASN A 220 -22.93 13.57 -11.35
N GLN A 221 -22.21 14.09 -10.35
CA GLN A 221 -20.88 14.66 -10.59
C GLN A 221 -19.91 13.58 -11.12
N LYS A 222 -19.18 13.95 -12.17
CA LYS A 222 -18.24 13.06 -12.87
C LYS A 222 -16.80 13.52 -12.62
N GLY A 223 -15.87 12.58 -12.67
CA GLY A 223 -14.49 13.02 -12.62
C GLY A 223 -13.47 11.99 -12.19
N PRO A 224 -13.35 11.52 -10.95
CA PRO A 224 -14.01 11.92 -9.71
C PRO A 224 -13.76 13.40 -9.37
N ALA A 225 -14.85 14.10 -9.02
CA ALA A 225 -14.79 15.47 -8.52
C ALA A 225 -14.18 15.49 -7.11
N ARG A 226 -13.26 16.41 -6.83
CA ARG A 226 -12.45 16.40 -5.60
C ARG A 226 -13.15 17.13 -4.47
N ILE A 227 -13.47 16.39 -3.41
CA ILE A 227 -14.06 16.95 -2.19
C ILE A 227 -12.95 17.49 -1.29
N ILE A 228 -11.99 16.63 -0.91
CA ILE A 228 -10.83 17.00 -0.12
C ILE A 228 -9.61 16.27 -0.70
N SER A 229 -8.48 16.98 -0.85
CA SER A 229 -7.26 16.39 -1.38
C SER A 229 -6.02 16.95 -0.72
N VAL A 230 -5.05 16.10 -0.42
CA VAL A 230 -3.66 16.50 -0.12
C VAL A 230 -2.82 16.10 -1.32
N SER A 231 -2.49 17.09 -2.17
CA SER A 231 -1.90 16.82 -3.49
C SER A 231 -0.97 17.93 -3.96
N GLY A 232 -0.04 17.57 -4.85
CA GLY A 232 0.84 18.49 -5.57
C GLY A 232 0.43 18.70 -7.02
N SER A 233 -0.43 17.81 -7.58
CA SER A 233 -0.97 17.92 -8.93
C SER A 233 -2.12 16.93 -9.15
N SER A 234 -2.72 16.95 -10.33
CA SER A 234 -3.78 16.00 -10.72
C SER A 234 -3.30 14.54 -10.79
N GLN A 235 -1.99 14.29 -10.81
CA GLN A 235 -1.38 12.96 -10.87
C GLN A 235 -0.55 12.59 -9.65
N ARG A 236 -0.27 13.53 -8.74
CA ARG A 236 0.55 13.34 -7.56
C ARG A 236 -0.19 13.77 -6.31
N ARG A 237 -0.45 12.84 -5.40
CA ARG A 237 -1.20 13.08 -4.17
C ARG A 237 -0.73 12.18 -3.04
N ASN A 238 -0.99 12.61 -1.81
CA ASN A 238 -0.91 11.73 -0.66
C ASN A 238 -2.24 10.99 -0.49
N TRP A 239 -3.35 11.72 -0.54
CA TRP A 239 -4.69 11.14 -0.58
C TRP A 239 -5.70 12.10 -1.21
N THR A 240 -6.84 11.55 -1.65
CA THR A 240 -7.96 12.33 -2.17
C THR A 240 -9.28 11.63 -1.87
N LEU A 241 -10.24 12.40 -1.41
CA LEU A 241 -11.63 12.04 -1.30
C LEU A 241 -12.38 12.71 -2.44
N GLY A 242 -13.14 11.97 -3.23
CA GLY A 242 -13.85 12.49 -4.38
C GLY A 242 -15.20 11.84 -4.59
N GLN A 243 -16.03 12.45 -5.42
CA GLN A 243 -17.33 11.93 -5.85
C GLN A 243 -17.28 11.46 -7.31
N GLN A 244 -17.76 10.24 -7.57
CA GLN A 244 -17.96 9.68 -8.90
C GLN A 244 -19.41 9.18 -9.03
N GLY A 245 -20.31 10.03 -9.52
CA GLY A 245 -21.74 9.75 -9.46
C GLY A 245 -22.22 9.61 -8.01
N ASN A 246 -22.94 8.54 -7.70
CA ASN A 246 -23.39 8.23 -6.33
C ASN A 246 -22.32 7.60 -5.43
N SER A 247 -21.11 7.41 -5.93
CA SER A 247 -20.05 6.69 -5.22
C SER A 247 -18.98 7.64 -4.69
N LEU A 248 -18.37 7.28 -3.55
CA LEU A 248 -17.18 7.91 -2.99
C LEU A 248 -15.94 7.25 -3.60
N ASP A 249 -15.08 8.03 -4.24
CA ASP A 249 -13.77 7.63 -4.75
C ASP A 249 -12.71 8.05 -3.72
N PHE A 250 -12.07 7.08 -3.08
CA PHE A 250 -10.96 7.34 -2.18
C PHE A 250 -9.66 6.89 -2.80
N ARG A 251 -8.68 7.79 -2.87
CA ARG A 251 -7.35 7.53 -3.41
C ARG A 251 -6.31 7.76 -2.35
N LEU A 252 -5.42 6.79 -2.20
CA LEU A 252 -4.38 6.79 -1.18
C LEU A 252 -3.05 6.41 -1.81
N ARG A 253 -2.03 7.23 -1.61
CA ARG A 253 -0.66 6.94 -2.04
C ARG A 253 0.02 6.03 -1.03
N THR A 254 0.49 4.89 -1.51
CA THR A 254 1.41 3.98 -0.84
C THR A 254 2.39 3.45 -1.89
N PRO A 255 3.49 2.78 -1.52
CA PRO A 255 4.32 2.08 -2.52
C PRO A 255 3.53 1.10 -3.40
N LEU A 256 2.44 0.50 -2.87
CA LEU A 256 1.57 -0.42 -3.59
C LEU A 256 0.62 0.27 -4.57
N THR A 257 0.10 1.45 -4.22
CA THR A 257 -0.94 2.15 -4.99
C THR A 257 -0.40 3.23 -5.92
N GLY A 258 0.92 3.47 -5.87
CA GLY A 258 1.62 4.44 -6.70
C GLY A 258 1.37 5.91 -6.32
N GLU A 259 2.04 6.84 -7.00
CA GLU A 259 1.99 8.28 -6.71
C GLU A 259 0.60 8.90 -6.89
N ASN A 260 -0.20 8.33 -7.78
CA ASN A 260 -1.58 8.78 -8.04
C ASN A 260 -2.61 8.10 -7.13
N GLY A 261 -2.23 7.02 -6.41
CA GLY A 261 -3.14 6.25 -5.56
C GLY A 261 -4.25 5.53 -6.35
N THR A 262 -4.03 5.21 -7.64
CA THR A 262 -5.06 4.65 -8.55
C THR A 262 -4.81 3.23 -9.02
N GLU A 263 -3.66 2.66 -8.67
CA GLU A 263 -3.34 1.25 -9.00
C GLU A 263 -4.38 0.29 -8.41
N LEU A 264 -4.90 0.61 -7.22
CA LEU A 264 -6.01 -0.10 -6.60
C LEU A 264 -7.20 0.87 -6.45
N LYS A 265 -8.36 0.47 -6.95
CA LYS A 265 -9.57 1.29 -6.89
C LYS A 265 -10.31 1.09 -5.57
N LEU A 266 -10.47 2.18 -4.82
CA LEU A 266 -11.26 2.25 -3.61
C LEU A 266 -12.52 3.07 -3.91
N ASN A 267 -13.56 2.40 -4.34
CA ASN A 267 -14.84 3.01 -4.68
C ASN A 267 -15.94 2.45 -3.77
N ILE A 268 -16.60 3.33 -3.03
CA ILE A 268 -17.66 3.00 -2.09
C ILE A 268 -18.98 3.41 -2.72
N PRO A 269 -19.84 2.47 -3.11
CA PRO A 269 -21.09 2.77 -3.77
C PRO A 269 -22.12 3.36 -2.79
N ASN A 270 -23.09 4.10 -3.33
CA ASN A 270 -24.27 4.58 -2.61
C ASN A 270 -23.99 5.49 -1.40
N VAL A 271 -22.91 6.25 -1.43
CA VAL A 271 -22.61 7.29 -0.43
C VAL A 271 -23.40 8.55 -0.71
N PHE A 272 -23.52 8.96 -1.99
CA PHE A 272 -24.26 10.15 -2.43
C PHE A 272 -25.60 9.75 -3.03
N THR A 273 -26.56 9.35 -2.19
CA THR A 273 -27.92 8.97 -2.59
C THR A 273 -28.90 10.14 -2.54
N ASP A 274 -28.55 11.19 -1.81
CA ASP A 274 -29.33 12.42 -1.65
C ASP A 274 -28.39 13.62 -1.48
N THR A 275 -28.97 14.81 -1.20
CA THR A 275 -28.23 16.08 -1.04
C THR A 275 -28.15 16.53 0.43
N TYR A 276 -28.49 15.66 1.38
CA TYR A 276 -28.34 15.95 2.80
C TYR A 276 -26.89 15.87 3.26
N LEU A 277 -26.62 16.37 4.45
CA LEU A 277 -25.30 16.33 5.07
C LEU A 277 -25.00 14.91 5.54
N HIS A 278 -23.95 14.29 4.98
CA HIS A 278 -23.43 13.00 5.37
C HIS A 278 -22.16 13.14 6.20
N HIS A 279 -22.07 12.41 7.29
CA HIS A 279 -20.88 12.36 8.13
C HIS A 279 -20.03 11.13 7.76
N LEU A 280 -18.82 11.38 7.28
CA LEU A 280 -17.86 10.35 6.89
C LEU A 280 -16.76 10.24 7.93
N VAL A 281 -16.44 9.01 8.36
CA VAL A 281 -15.26 8.70 9.16
C VAL A 281 -14.46 7.63 8.41
N ILE A 282 -13.23 7.98 8.02
CA ILE A 282 -12.33 7.12 7.27
C ILE A 282 -11.10 6.87 8.13
N THR A 283 -10.80 5.60 8.43
CA THR A 283 -9.59 5.21 9.16
C THR A 283 -8.67 4.41 8.28
N TYR A 284 -7.39 4.60 8.46
CA TYR A 284 -6.33 3.84 7.80
C TYR A 284 -5.31 3.36 8.82
N SER A 285 -4.97 2.09 8.76
CA SER A 285 -3.85 1.51 9.52
C SER A 285 -3.13 0.49 8.65
N ARG A 286 -1.91 0.84 8.21
CA ARG A 286 -0.94 -0.05 7.55
C ARG A 286 -1.52 -0.97 6.45
N GLY A 287 -2.47 -0.46 5.67
CA GLY A 287 -3.12 -1.20 4.57
C GLY A 287 -4.58 -1.56 4.79
N ASN A 288 -5.08 -1.42 6.02
CA ASN A 288 -6.50 -1.61 6.33
C ASN A 288 -7.23 -0.26 6.31
N ILE A 289 -8.30 -0.17 5.54
CA ILE A 289 -9.14 1.02 5.41
C ILE A 289 -10.53 0.67 5.90
N GLN A 290 -11.07 1.50 6.81
CA GLN A 290 -12.44 1.39 7.27
C GLN A 290 -13.14 2.71 7.01
N ILE A 291 -14.33 2.66 6.45
CA ILE A 291 -15.15 3.83 6.10
C ILE A 291 -16.53 3.65 6.70
N TYR A 292 -16.94 4.63 7.49
CA TYR A 292 -18.25 4.71 8.11
C TYR A 292 -19.00 5.90 7.51
N VAL A 293 -20.28 5.73 7.20
CA VAL A 293 -21.14 6.77 6.64
C VAL A 293 -22.37 6.92 7.51
N ASP A 294 -22.52 8.07 8.20
CA ASP A 294 -23.62 8.46 9.07
C ASP A 294 -23.85 7.55 10.29
N LYS A 295 -23.69 6.23 10.13
CA LYS A 295 -23.99 5.23 11.16
C LYS A 295 -22.92 4.15 11.18
N LEU A 296 -22.72 3.55 12.35
CA LEU A 296 -21.74 2.49 12.55
C LEU A 296 -22.03 1.22 11.72
N GLU A 297 -23.29 0.98 11.39
CA GLU A 297 -23.74 -0.16 10.60
C GLU A 297 -23.50 0.03 9.10
N ASN A 298 -23.46 1.29 8.63
CA ASN A 298 -23.08 1.61 7.24
C ASN A 298 -21.57 1.71 7.12
N PHE A 299 -20.96 0.54 7.03
CA PHE A 299 -19.53 0.34 7.20
C PHE A 299 -18.96 -0.47 6.03
N HIS A 300 -17.82 0.00 5.53
CA HIS A 300 -17.04 -0.66 4.49
C HIS A 300 -15.60 -0.88 4.98
N SER A 301 -15.08 -2.09 4.81
CA SER A 301 -13.71 -2.44 5.17
C SER A 301 -12.96 -2.98 3.95
N PHE A 302 -11.72 -2.51 3.76
CA PHE A 302 -10.87 -2.91 2.65
C PHE A 302 -9.45 -3.18 3.16
N SER A 303 -8.85 -4.30 2.75
CA SER A 303 -7.42 -4.50 2.85
C SER A 303 -6.79 -4.18 1.48
N LEU A 304 -5.82 -3.28 1.41
CA LEU A 304 -5.13 -2.93 0.16
C LEU A 304 -4.52 -4.17 -0.51
N LEU A 305 -3.98 -5.09 0.28
CA LEU A 305 -3.38 -6.32 -0.23
C LEU A 305 -4.40 -7.26 -0.87
N ASP A 306 -5.65 -7.25 -0.38
CA ASP A 306 -6.72 -8.08 -0.93
C ASP A 306 -7.35 -7.47 -2.18
N LEU A 307 -7.16 -6.17 -2.42
CA LEU A 307 -7.59 -5.51 -3.65
C LEU A 307 -6.66 -5.76 -4.83
N ILE A 308 -5.45 -6.32 -4.62
CA ILE A 308 -4.54 -6.68 -5.71
C ILE A 308 -5.25 -7.68 -6.64
N PRO A 309 -5.33 -7.42 -7.96
CA PRO A 309 -5.91 -8.34 -8.93
C PRO A 309 -5.29 -9.75 -8.85
N LYS A 310 -6.10 -10.78 -9.04
CA LYS A 310 -5.68 -12.17 -8.84
C LYS A 310 -4.43 -12.53 -9.66
N GLU A 311 -4.36 -12.08 -10.90
CA GLU A 311 -3.25 -12.34 -11.82
C GLU A 311 -1.96 -11.70 -11.32
N GLN A 312 -2.02 -10.44 -10.90
CA GLN A 312 -0.88 -9.73 -10.32
C GLN A 312 -0.44 -10.36 -9.00
N ARG A 313 -1.38 -10.79 -8.17
CA ARG A 313 -1.09 -11.47 -6.91
C ARG A 313 -0.34 -12.78 -7.14
N ILE A 314 -0.80 -13.61 -8.08
CA ILE A 314 -0.11 -14.85 -8.47
C ILE A 314 1.31 -14.54 -8.93
N PHE A 315 1.48 -13.53 -9.76
CA PHE A 315 2.79 -13.09 -10.25
C PHE A 315 3.71 -12.66 -9.10
N TYR A 316 3.23 -11.82 -8.18
CA TYR A 316 4.02 -11.37 -7.03
C TYR A 316 4.39 -12.52 -6.08
N TYR A 317 3.48 -13.47 -5.86
CA TYR A 317 3.78 -14.68 -5.08
C TYR A 317 4.81 -15.56 -5.79
N ALA A 318 4.71 -15.74 -7.11
CA ALA A 318 5.70 -16.45 -7.88
C ALA A 318 7.08 -15.78 -7.77
N LEU A 319 7.14 -14.46 -7.95
CA LEU A 319 8.38 -13.67 -7.83
C LEU A 319 9.00 -13.76 -6.43
N THR A 320 8.19 -13.90 -5.39
CA THR A 320 8.65 -14.04 -4.00
C THR A 320 9.08 -15.45 -3.68
N PHE A 321 8.26 -16.46 -3.97
CA PHE A 321 8.43 -17.80 -3.46
C PHE A 321 9.22 -18.74 -4.38
N MET A 322 9.30 -18.47 -5.70
CA MET A 322 10.18 -19.26 -6.58
C MET A 322 11.66 -19.08 -6.25
N PRO A 323 12.20 -17.88 -6.03
CA PRO A 323 13.58 -17.71 -5.56
C PRO A 323 13.85 -18.38 -4.21
N LEU A 324 12.89 -18.31 -3.28
CA LEU A 324 12.99 -19.01 -2.00
C LEU A 324 13.01 -20.54 -2.21
N GLY A 325 12.22 -21.07 -3.17
CA GLY A 325 12.26 -22.48 -3.57
C GLY A 325 13.61 -22.90 -4.16
N ILE A 326 14.27 -22.02 -4.94
CA ILE A 326 15.64 -22.26 -5.44
C ILE A 326 16.63 -22.30 -4.26
N GLY A 327 16.58 -21.32 -3.38
CA GLY A 327 17.43 -21.28 -2.18
C GLY A 327 17.27 -22.53 -1.31
N LEU A 328 16.04 -22.95 -1.05
CA LEU A 328 15.73 -24.18 -0.33
C LEU A 328 16.25 -25.42 -1.06
N GLY A 329 16.14 -25.46 -2.40
CA GLY A 329 16.71 -26.51 -3.25
C GLY A 329 18.21 -26.65 -3.03
N ILE A 330 18.97 -25.54 -3.04
CA ILE A 330 20.41 -25.51 -2.78
C ILE A 330 20.71 -26.07 -1.38
N ILE A 331 20.01 -25.59 -0.34
CA ILE A 331 20.20 -26.05 1.04
C ILE A 331 19.94 -27.57 1.16
N THR A 332 18.90 -28.06 0.49
CA THR A 332 18.56 -29.48 0.51
C THR A 332 19.57 -30.35 -0.25
N PHE A 333 20.21 -29.85 -1.31
CA PHE A 333 21.34 -30.52 -1.95
C PHE A 333 22.55 -30.64 -1.01
N LEU A 334 22.86 -29.58 -0.27
CA LEU A 334 23.93 -29.59 0.75
C LEU A 334 23.64 -30.59 1.88
N ALA A 335 22.38 -30.75 2.28
CA ALA A 335 21.96 -31.61 3.39
C ALA A 335 21.73 -33.09 3.00
N ARG A 336 21.81 -33.46 1.73
CA ARG A 336 21.36 -34.76 1.16
C ARG A 336 21.92 -35.99 1.87
N LYS A 337 23.15 -35.96 2.40
CA LYS A 337 23.80 -37.08 3.08
C LYS A 337 23.32 -37.31 4.51
N LYS A 338 22.43 -36.45 5.05
CA LYS A 338 21.97 -36.46 6.46
C LYS A 338 20.43 -36.57 6.50
N LEU A 339 19.91 -37.78 6.39
CA LEU A 339 18.50 -38.04 6.08
C LEU A 339 17.49 -37.39 7.04
N ILE A 340 17.67 -37.44 8.36
CA ILE A 340 16.75 -36.85 9.34
C ILE A 340 16.79 -35.32 9.25
N PHE A 341 17.98 -34.76 9.26
CA PHE A 341 18.21 -33.33 9.17
C PHE A 341 17.66 -32.75 7.88
N TYR A 342 17.85 -33.47 6.76
CA TYR A 342 17.27 -33.15 5.47
C TYR A 342 15.74 -33.03 5.51
N ARG A 343 15.02 -34.00 6.15
CA ARG A 343 13.56 -33.96 6.23
C ARG A 343 13.08 -32.73 7.00
N ILE A 344 13.71 -32.39 8.11
CA ILE A 344 13.37 -31.21 8.91
C ILE A 344 13.52 -29.94 8.04
N LEU A 345 14.68 -29.75 7.38
CA LEU A 345 14.93 -28.59 6.53
C LEU A 345 13.94 -28.51 5.35
N PHE A 346 13.58 -29.66 4.78
CA PHE A 346 12.65 -29.76 3.68
C PHE A 346 11.26 -29.25 4.07
N TYR A 347 10.65 -29.83 5.11
CA TYR A 347 9.29 -29.46 5.51
C TYR A 347 9.22 -28.07 6.11
N SER A 348 10.14 -27.73 7.02
CA SER A 348 10.18 -26.41 7.63
C SER A 348 10.49 -25.31 6.61
N GLY A 349 11.38 -25.55 5.66
CA GLY A 349 11.74 -24.58 4.62
C GLY A 349 10.62 -24.32 3.61
N ILE A 350 9.70 -25.25 3.41
CA ILE A 350 8.50 -25.03 2.58
C ILE A 350 7.42 -24.25 3.35
N LEU A 351 7.20 -24.59 4.63
CA LEU A 351 6.09 -24.07 5.42
C LEU A 351 6.39 -22.70 6.03
N ILE A 352 7.56 -22.54 6.64
CA ILE A 352 7.90 -21.34 7.43
C ILE A 352 7.84 -20.06 6.61
N PRO A 353 8.36 -19.96 5.37
CA PRO A 353 8.28 -18.72 4.59
C PRO A 353 6.86 -18.22 4.39
N SER A 354 5.96 -19.12 4.00
CA SER A 354 4.56 -18.76 3.75
C SER A 354 3.82 -18.40 5.04
N LEU A 355 4.08 -19.12 6.13
CA LEU A 355 3.55 -18.80 7.45
C LEU A 355 4.08 -17.46 7.97
N MET A 356 5.37 -17.19 7.76
CA MET A 356 6.01 -15.94 8.19
C MET A 356 5.43 -14.74 7.44
N LEU A 357 5.29 -14.82 6.11
CA LEU A 357 4.68 -13.76 5.32
C LEU A 357 3.24 -13.52 5.77
N GLU A 358 2.41 -14.56 5.80
CA GLU A 358 1.00 -14.42 6.16
C GLU A 358 0.84 -13.94 7.62
N GLY A 359 1.66 -14.45 8.55
CA GLY A 359 1.66 -14.00 9.94
C GLY A 359 1.99 -12.52 10.11
N ILE A 360 3.02 -12.02 9.42
CA ILE A 360 3.39 -10.60 9.45
C ILE A 360 2.28 -9.73 8.83
N LEU A 361 1.72 -10.14 7.70
CA LEU A 361 0.63 -9.36 7.07
C LEU A 361 -0.63 -9.33 7.94
N VAL A 362 -0.96 -10.40 8.64
CA VAL A 362 -2.09 -10.44 9.58
C VAL A 362 -1.82 -9.54 10.81
N SER A 363 -0.65 -9.67 11.43
CA SER A 363 -0.32 -8.94 12.66
C SER A 363 -0.15 -7.44 12.44
N GLU A 364 0.48 -7.05 11.34
CA GLU A 364 0.86 -5.66 11.12
C GLU A 364 -0.16 -4.87 10.27
N SER A 365 -0.85 -5.53 9.33
CA SER A 365 -1.79 -4.84 8.42
C SER A 365 -3.25 -5.09 8.75
N GLY A 366 -3.56 -5.82 9.83
CA GLY A 366 -4.94 -6.17 10.21
C GLY A 366 -5.70 -6.94 9.12
N LYS A 367 -4.98 -7.58 8.19
CA LYS A 367 -5.53 -8.42 7.14
C LYS A 367 -6.08 -9.72 7.75
N ASP A 368 -7.18 -10.22 7.22
CA ASP A 368 -7.68 -11.55 7.59
C ASP A 368 -6.74 -12.66 7.12
N PHE A 369 -6.57 -13.69 7.95
CA PHE A 369 -5.75 -14.84 7.59
C PHE A 369 -6.32 -15.59 6.38
N SER A 370 -5.50 -15.78 5.34
CA SER A 370 -5.94 -16.41 4.10
C SER A 370 -5.21 -17.73 3.85
N ILE A 371 -5.93 -18.85 4.03
CA ILE A 371 -5.42 -20.18 3.67
C ILE A 371 -5.03 -20.27 2.20
N LYS A 372 -5.76 -19.58 1.31
CA LYS A 372 -5.46 -19.56 -0.14
C LYS A 372 -4.09 -18.94 -0.42
N HIS A 373 -3.76 -17.83 0.24
CA HIS A 373 -2.48 -17.15 0.09
C HIS A 373 -1.34 -17.99 0.68
N LEU A 374 -1.57 -18.59 1.85
CA LEU A 374 -0.63 -19.52 2.47
C LEU A 374 -0.29 -20.70 1.53
N LEU A 375 -1.32 -21.36 1.00
CA LEU A 375 -1.15 -22.50 0.07
C LEU A 375 -0.47 -22.09 -1.24
N LEU A 376 -0.72 -20.87 -1.73
CA LEU A 376 -0.06 -20.35 -2.93
C LEU A 376 1.45 -20.24 -2.73
N GLY A 377 1.90 -19.67 -1.63
CA GLY A 377 3.33 -19.55 -1.30
C GLY A 377 3.99 -20.91 -1.08
N ILE A 378 3.34 -21.81 -0.32
CA ILE A 378 3.78 -23.20 -0.15
C ILE A 378 3.96 -23.88 -1.49
N SER A 379 2.98 -23.75 -2.40
CA SER A 379 2.98 -24.39 -3.71
C SER A 379 4.15 -23.90 -4.58
N PHE A 380 4.38 -22.60 -4.69
CA PHE A 380 5.50 -22.07 -5.48
C PHE A 380 6.86 -22.50 -4.91
N THR A 381 7.05 -22.46 -3.60
CA THR A 381 8.29 -22.93 -2.96
C THR A 381 8.52 -24.43 -3.22
N ALA A 382 7.49 -25.25 -2.99
CA ALA A 382 7.57 -26.69 -3.14
C ALA A 382 7.79 -27.11 -4.59
N VAL A 383 7.00 -26.58 -5.52
CA VAL A 383 7.11 -26.91 -6.96
C VAL A 383 8.49 -26.55 -7.51
N THR A 384 8.99 -25.36 -7.19
CA THR A 384 10.31 -24.92 -7.64
C THR A 384 11.42 -25.83 -7.10
N MET A 385 11.39 -26.11 -5.82
CA MET A 385 12.39 -26.99 -5.17
C MET A 385 12.31 -28.43 -5.71
N ILE A 386 11.10 -29.00 -5.87
CA ILE A 386 10.90 -30.35 -6.43
C ILE A 386 11.38 -30.41 -7.89
N PHE A 387 11.07 -29.40 -8.70
CA PHE A 387 11.54 -29.31 -10.08
C PHE A 387 13.06 -29.37 -10.16
N LEU A 388 13.79 -28.61 -9.34
CA LEU A 388 15.26 -28.64 -9.31
C LEU A 388 15.78 -30.03 -8.95
N ARG A 389 15.14 -30.74 -8.04
CA ARG A 389 15.53 -32.09 -7.61
C ARG A 389 15.29 -33.13 -8.70
N ILE A 390 14.13 -33.10 -9.36
CA ILE A 390 13.82 -34.01 -10.46
C ILE A 390 14.84 -33.80 -11.58
N ARG A 391 15.15 -32.54 -11.92
CA ARG A 391 16.15 -32.22 -12.93
C ARG A 391 17.55 -32.76 -12.58
N ALA A 392 17.98 -32.56 -11.33
CA ALA A 392 19.27 -33.08 -10.87
C ALA A 392 19.32 -34.62 -10.88
N ALA A 393 18.22 -35.30 -10.57
CA ALA A 393 18.13 -36.75 -10.62
C ALA A 393 18.23 -37.28 -12.05
N ARG A 394 17.47 -36.68 -12.98
CA ARG A 394 17.49 -37.08 -14.42
C ARG A 394 18.87 -36.91 -15.08
N LEU A 395 19.60 -35.86 -14.73
CA LEU A 395 20.93 -35.64 -15.32
C LEU A 395 21.97 -36.63 -14.80
N LYS A 396 21.82 -37.12 -13.54
CA LYS A 396 22.70 -38.20 -13.00
C LYS A 396 22.44 -39.59 -13.61
N THR A 397 21.27 -39.81 -14.22
CA THR A 397 20.98 -41.09 -14.92
C THR A 397 21.45 -41.11 -16.38
N ILE A 398 21.81 -39.96 -16.94
CA ILE A 398 22.26 -39.80 -18.34
C ILE A 398 23.79 -39.68 -18.42
N SER A 399 24.46 -39.31 -17.34
CA SER A 399 25.92 -39.30 -17.18
C SER A 399 26.44 -40.64 -16.66
#